data_0076482fee291b71fb2c05af9bc9f2e0
#
_entry.id   0076482fee291b71fb2c05af9bc9f2e0
#
_cell.length_a   1.000
_cell.length_b   1.000
_cell.length_c   1.000
_cell.angle_alpha   90.00
_cell.angle_beta   90.00
_cell.angle_gamma   90.00
#
_symmetry.space_group_name_H-M   'P 1'
#
loop_
_entity.id
_entity.type
_entity.pdbx_description
1 polymer ?
#
loop_
_entity_poly.entity_id
_entity_poly.type
_entity_poly.pdbx_seq_one_letter_code
_entity_poly.pdbx_strand_id
1 'polypeptide(L)'
;NIIFDHLRALSMLGVVAIHVGDLVMQSGTPWNWLYLLCEVLSRYSVPTFFFISGYGLFYSHPLEKPLEYRSFIKKRFKSIGIPYVVTSLFYMGVASLMARNLAMWHPKYVLFTLFFGLGNYHIYFLVILMWFYLLFPLWRSLMKKMEAMGLYLSLSILFILELFLYRVSAHFWAYP
;
A
#
# COMPACT_ATOMS: atom_id res chain seq x y z
N ASN A 1 -0.40 -14.18 15.88
CA ASN A 1 0.00 -15.47 15.28
C ASN A 1 1.44 -15.32 14.79
N ILE A 2 2.35 -16.10 15.38
CA ILE A 2 3.81 -15.98 15.21
C ILE A 2 4.25 -16.00 13.73
N ILE A 3 3.56 -16.78 12.89
CA ILE A 3 3.84 -16.89 11.44
C ILE A 3 3.61 -15.56 10.74
N PHE A 4 2.49 -14.86 11.03
CA PHE A 4 2.21 -13.56 10.43
C PHE A 4 3.16 -12.47 10.92
N ASP A 5 3.66 -12.59 12.14
CA ASP A 5 4.64 -11.63 12.68
C ASP A 5 6.00 -11.81 12.00
N HIS A 6 6.42 -13.06 11.73
CA HIS A 6 7.61 -13.35 10.92
C HIS A 6 7.45 -12.88 9.47
N LEU A 7 6.30 -13.12 8.83
CA LEU A 7 6.04 -12.65 7.47
C LEU A 7 6.08 -11.11 7.38
N ARG A 8 5.52 -10.41 8.38
CA ARG A 8 5.62 -8.94 8.46
C ARG A 8 7.07 -8.49 8.60
N ALA A 9 7.84 -9.12 9.48
CA ALA A 9 9.25 -8.78 9.68
C ALA A 9 10.06 -8.98 8.39
N LEU A 10 9.90 -10.11 7.70
CA LEU A 10 10.54 -10.37 6.41
C LEU A 10 10.12 -9.36 5.35
N SER A 11 8.83 -9.03 5.28
CA SER A 11 8.34 -8.01 4.34
C SER A 11 8.91 -6.62 4.65
N MET A 12 9.08 -6.26 5.94
CA MET A 12 9.73 -5.01 6.32
C MET A 12 11.19 -4.97 5.88
N LEU A 13 11.93 -6.06 6.07
CA LEU A 13 13.32 -6.15 5.58
C LEU A 13 13.40 -5.99 4.07
N GLY A 14 12.48 -6.61 3.31
CA GLY A 14 12.40 -6.44 1.87
C GLY A 14 12.09 -5.01 1.45
N VAL A 15 11.17 -4.31 2.12
CA VAL A 15 10.89 -2.89 1.86
C VAL A 15 12.14 -2.03 2.12
N VAL A 16 12.84 -2.25 3.22
CA VAL A 16 14.09 -1.54 3.53
C VAL A 16 15.14 -1.82 2.46
N ALA A 17 15.29 -3.07 2.02
CA ALA A 17 16.24 -3.46 0.97
C ALA A 17 15.96 -2.72 -0.36
N ILE A 18 14.70 -2.60 -0.78
CA ILE A 18 14.32 -1.84 -1.98
C ILE A 18 14.74 -0.37 -1.85
N HIS A 19 14.44 0.27 -0.73
CA HIS A 19 14.69 1.70 -0.56
C HIS A 19 16.17 2.05 -0.37
N VAL A 20 16.91 1.22 0.37
CA VAL A 20 18.38 1.39 0.52
C VAL A 20 19.07 1.18 -0.81
N GLY A 21 18.59 0.24 -1.56
CA GLY A 21 19.16 -0.09 -2.82
C GLY A 21 18.98 0.98 -3.89
N ASP A 22 17.85 1.65 -3.95
CA ASP A 22 17.64 2.81 -4.81
C ASP A 22 18.76 3.87 -4.60
N LEU A 23 19.17 4.08 -3.36
CA LEU A 23 20.27 5.00 -3.03
C LEU A 23 21.64 4.49 -3.53
N VAL A 24 21.86 3.18 -3.47
CA VAL A 24 23.12 2.56 -3.92
C VAL A 24 23.21 2.57 -5.45
N MET A 25 22.13 2.31 -6.18
CA MET A 25 22.10 2.36 -7.65
C MET A 25 22.46 3.72 -8.21
N GLN A 26 22.06 4.79 -7.55
CA GLN A 26 22.39 6.16 -7.96
C GLN A 26 23.91 6.46 -7.84
N SER A 27 24.66 5.68 -7.06
CA SER A 27 26.10 5.89 -6.84
C SER A 27 27.01 5.24 -7.90
N GLY A 28 26.48 4.49 -8.85
CA GLY A 28 27.25 3.88 -9.95
C GLY A 28 28.30 2.86 -9.49
N THR A 29 28.06 2.13 -8.41
CA THR A 29 29.01 1.18 -7.82
C THR A 29 29.10 -0.13 -8.64
N PRO A 30 30.24 -0.86 -8.59
CA PRO A 30 30.40 -2.17 -9.25
C PRO A 30 29.48 -3.26 -8.69
N TRP A 31 28.81 -3.02 -7.55
CA TRP A 31 27.88 -3.94 -6.88
C TRP A 31 26.43 -3.80 -7.34
N ASN A 32 26.14 -3.05 -8.39
CA ASN A 32 24.79 -2.80 -8.90
C ASN A 32 24.03 -4.10 -9.23
N TRP A 33 24.71 -5.15 -9.68
CA TRP A 33 24.07 -6.45 -9.96
C TRP A 33 23.53 -7.14 -8.71
N LEU A 34 24.30 -7.10 -7.60
CA LEU A 34 23.86 -7.67 -6.31
C LEU A 34 22.64 -6.92 -5.78
N TYR A 35 22.67 -5.60 -5.96
CA TYR A 35 21.55 -4.77 -5.59
C TYR A 35 20.28 -5.08 -6.41
N LEU A 36 20.41 -5.19 -7.74
CA LEU A 36 19.30 -5.59 -8.61
C LEU A 36 18.71 -6.93 -8.18
N LEU A 37 19.57 -7.88 -7.81
CA LEU A 37 19.13 -9.18 -7.30
C LEU A 37 18.31 -9.02 -6.00
N CYS A 38 18.82 -8.24 -5.04
CA CYS A 38 18.12 -7.96 -3.79
C CYS A 38 16.79 -7.22 -4.03
N GLU A 39 16.74 -6.25 -4.93
CA GLU A 39 15.53 -5.52 -5.31
C GLU A 39 14.47 -6.48 -5.89
N VAL A 40 14.86 -7.29 -6.87
CA VAL A 40 13.94 -8.25 -7.49
C VAL A 40 13.41 -9.25 -6.47
N LEU A 41 14.30 -9.80 -5.62
CA LEU A 41 13.91 -10.72 -4.56
C LEU A 41 13.02 -10.07 -3.51
N SER A 42 13.11 -8.77 -3.30
CA SER A 42 12.33 -8.04 -2.30
C SER A 42 10.96 -7.56 -2.79
N ARG A 43 10.67 -7.68 -4.09
CA ARG A 43 9.38 -7.24 -4.68
C ARG A 43 8.16 -7.96 -4.11
N TYR A 44 8.34 -9.14 -3.50
CA TYR A 44 7.25 -9.85 -2.79
C TYR A 44 6.70 -9.05 -1.59
N SER A 45 7.45 -8.12 -1.06
CA SER A 45 7.16 -7.46 0.24
C SER A 45 5.83 -6.72 0.23
N VAL A 46 5.56 -5.91 -0.78
CA VAL A 46 4.32 -5.12 -0.87
C VAL A 46 3.09 -6.02 -1.04
N PRO A 47 3.04 -6.98 -1.98
CA PRO A 47 1.94 -7.93 -2.07
C PRO A 47 1.72 -8.71 -0.76
N THR A 48 2.80 -9.13 -0.08
CA THR A 48 2.71 -9.85 1.19
C THR A 48 2.09 -8.99 2.28
N PHE A 49 2.43 -7.69 2.37
CA PHE A 49 1.78 -6.77 3.31
C PHE A 49 0.27 -6.65 3.06
N PHE A 50 -0.15 -6.53 1.80
CA PHE A 50 -1.58 -6.48 1.47
C PHE A 50 -2.27 -7.79 1.82
N PHE A 51 -1.66 -8.92 1.49
CA PHE A 51 -2.18 -10.25 1.83
C PHE A 51 -2.37 -10.40 3.35
N ILE A 52 -1.34 -10.11 4.16
CA ILE A 52 -1.41 -10.21 5.61
C ILE A 52 -2.45 -9.24 6.18
N SER A 53 -2.54 -8.03 5.64
CA SER A 53 -3.53 -7.04 6.06
C SER A 53 -4.95 -7.51 5.75
N GLY A 54 -5.20 -8.02 4.55
CA GLY A 54 -6.47 -8.58 4.13
C GLY A 54 -6.87 -9.80 4.98
N TYR A 55 -5.98 -10.76 5.10
CA TYR A 55 -6.20 -11.95 5.92
C TYR A 55 -6.52 -11.56 7.38
N GLY A 56 -5.69 -10.71 7.99
CA GLY A 56 -5.89 -10.26 9.37
C GLY A 56 -7.21 -9.52 9.58
N LEU A 57 -7.69 -8.78 8.58
CA LEU A 57 -8.99 -8.12 8.63
C LEU A 57 -10.14 -9.14 8.66
N PHE A 58 -10.17 -10.09 7.72
CA PHE A 58 -11.21 -11.10 7.66
C PHE A 58 -11.16 -12.06 8.85
N TYR A 59 -9.97 -12.41 9.33
CA TYR A 59 -9.80 -13.19 10.54
C TYR A 59 -10.35 -12.49 11.79
N SER A 60 -10.11 -11.17 11.91
CA SER A 60 -10.58 -10.37 13.08
C SER A 60 -12.05 -9.96 12.97
N HIS A 61 -12.59 -9.92 11.76
CA HIS A 61 -13.97 -9.49 11.47
C HIS A 61 -14.64 -10.51 10.54
N PRO A 62 -14.98 -11.71 11.05
CA PRO A 62 -15.61 -12.77 10.27
C PRO A 62 -16.88 -12.29 9.56
N LEU A 63 -17.21 -12.90 8.41
CA LEU A 63 -18.33 -12.47 7.57
C LEU A 63 -19.71 -12.64 8.24
N GLU A 64 -19.82 -13.58 9.17
CA GLU A 64 -21.04 -13.89 9.92
C GLU A 64 -21.37 -12.82 10.97
N LYS A 65 -20.34 -12.10 11.46
CA LYS A 65 -20.53 -11.08 12.49
C LYS A 65 -20.79 -9.69 11.88
N PRO A 66 -21.66 -8.88 12.47
CA PRO A 66 -21.86 -7.50 12.04
C PRO A 66 -20.55 -6.71 12.20
N LEU A 67 -20.28 -5.80 11.26
CA LEU A 67 -19.12 -4.92 11.29
C LEU A 67 -19.51 -3.59 11.94
N GLU A 68 -18.94 -3.32 13.11
CA GLU A 68 -19.00 -2.01 13.76
C GLU A 68 -18.08 -1.00 13.01
N TYR A 69 -18.50 -0.60 11.80
CA TYR A 69 -17.65 0.13 10.85
C TYR A 69 -17.08 1.42 11.43
N ARG A 70 -17.88 2.19 12.19
CA ARG A 70 -17.44 3.46 12.79
C ARG A 70 -16.29 3.25 13.78
N SER A 71 -16.41 2.25 14.65
CA SER A 71 -15.35 1.88 15.61
C SER A 71 -14.12 1.34 14.89
N PHE A 72 -14.33 0.50 13.87
CA PHE A 72 -13.28 -0.06 13.04
C PHE A 72 -12.44 1.04 12.37
N ILE A 73 -13.09 1.95 11.62
CA ILE A 73 -12.36 2.99 10.87
C ILE A 73 -11.65 3.99 11.80
N LYS A 74 -12.26 4.32 12.94
CA LYS A 74 -11.63 5.19 13.96
C LYS A 74 -10.32 4.59 14.48
N LYS A 75 -10.31 3.27 14.77
CA LYS A 75 -9.09 2.57 15.21
C LYS A 75 -8.01 2.59 14.11
N ARG A 76 -8.39 2.33 12.85
CA ARG A 76 -7.45 2.32 11.70
C ARG A 76 -6.91 3.72 11.43
N PHE A 77 -7.75 4.73 11.45
CA PHE A 77 -7.30 6.11 11.29
C PHE A 77 -6.33 6.52 12.39
N LYS A 78 -6.61 6.17 13.66
CA LYS A 78 -5.70 6.46 14.77
C LYS A 78 -4.33 5.76 14.62
N SER A 79 -4.31 4.50 14.16
CA SER A 79 -3.08 3.72 14.10
C SER A 79 -2.25 3.94 12.83
N ILE A 80 -2.87 4.38 11.73
CA ILE A 80 -2.19 4.55 10.43
C ILE A 80 -2.38 5.96 9.89
N GLY A 81 -3.60 6.49 9.92
CA GLY A 81 -3.90 7.82 9.36
C GLY A 81 -3.17 8.93 10.07
N ILE A 82 -3.15 8.95 11.42
CA ILE A 82 -2.42 9.98 12.18
C ILE A 82 -0.92 9.92 11.91
N PRO A 83 -0.22 8.76 12.06
CA PRO A 83 1.20 8.67 11.69
C PRO A 83 1.46 9.07 10.25
N TYR A 84 0.60 8.67 9.31
CA TYR A 84 0.70 9.06 7.91
C TYR A 84 0.68 10.59 7.72
N VAL A 85 -0.31 11.27 8.31
CA VAL A 85 -0.42 12.75 8.20
C VAL A 85 0.79 13.43 8.81
N VAL A 86 1.19 13.02 10.03
CA VAL A 86 2.35 13.58 10.72
C VAL A 86 3.63 13.41 9.91
N THR A 87 3.89 12.21 9.39
CA THR A 87 5.07 11.93 8.58
C THR A 87 5.04 12.70 7.26
N SER A 88 3.89 12.77 6.59
CA SER A 88 3.74 13.54 5.34
C SER A 88 4.02 15.02 5.55
N LEU A 89 3.45 15.63 6.59
CA LEU A 89 3.70 17.02 6.93
C LEU A 89 5.17 17.27 7.31
N PHE A 90 5.81 16.34 8.00
CA PHE A 90 7.24 16.41 8.31
C PHE A 90 8.08 16.42 7.04
N TYR A 91 7.86 15.51 6.09
CA TYR A 91 8.58 15.50 4.81
C TYR A 91 8.32 16.75 3.99
N MET A 92 7.08 17.24 3.94
CA MET A 92 6.74 18.52 3.29
C MET A 92 7.51 19.68 3.93
N GLY A 93 7.63 19.69 5.28
CA GLY A 93 8.40 20.68 6.01
C GLY A 93 9.88 20.67 5.62
N VAL A 94 10.50 19.50 5.61
CA VAL A 94 11.91 19.35 5.19
C VAL A 94 12.08 19.79 3.75
N ALA A 95 11.23 19.35 2.83
CA ALA A 95 11.29 19.73 1.42
C ALA A 95 11.13 21.25 1.22
N SER A 96 10.19 21.87 1.93
CA SER A 96 9.94 23.32 1.90
C SER A 96 11.15 24.12 2.39
N LEU A 97 11.79 23.66 3.46
CA LEU A 97 13.01 24.29 3.99
C LEU A 97 14.17 24.16 3.01
N MET A 98 14.39 22.98 2.44
CA MET A 98 15.46 22.73 1.46
C MET A 98 15.27 23.53 0.18
N ALA A 99 14.04 23.59 -0.33
CA ALA A 99 13.69 24.35 -1.52
C ALA A 99 13.52 25.84 -1.27
N ARG A 100 13.52 26.30 -0.01
CA ARG A 100 13.20 27.69 0.39
C ARG A 100 11.88 28.18 -0.21
N ASN A 101 10.89 27.31 -0.32
CA ASN A 101 9.63 27.57 -1.00
C ASN A 101 8.45 27.28 -0.09
N LEU A 102 7.73 28.31 0.35
CA LEU A 102 6.55 28.20 1.21
C LEU A 102 5.25 27.93 0.43
N ALA A 103 5.26 28.00 -0.91
CA ALA A 103 4.07 27.73 -1.71
C ALA A 103 3.54 26.28 -1.54
N MET A 104 4.40 25.36 -1.11
CA MET A 104 4.01 23.99 -0.77
C MET A 104 2.99 23.91 0.38
N TRP A 105 2.89 24.97 1.22
CA TRP A 105 1.96 25.04 2.34
C TRP A 105 0.59 25.62 1.96
N HIS A 106 0.37 25.93 0.68
CA HIS A 106 -0.96 26.34 0.26
C HIS A 106 -1.99 25.22 0.54
N PRO A 107 -3.16 25.50 1.17
CA PRO A 107 -4.09 24.47 1.63
C PRO A 107 -4.50 23.47 0.55
N LYS A 108 -4.73 23.90 -0.68
CA LYS A 108 -5.06 23.01 -1.80
C LYS A 108 -3.94 22.02 -2.11
N TYR A 109 -2.69 22.49 -2.07
CA TYR A 109 -1.52 21.65 -2.32
C TYR A 109 -1.31 20.63 -1.18
N VAL A 110 -1.45 21.06 0.07
CA VAL A 110 -1.38 20.15 1.24
C VAL A 110 -2.43 19.06 1.16
N LEU A 111 -3.70 19.43 0.89
CA LEU A 111 -4.79 18.46 0.75
C LEU A 111 -4.54 17.50 -0.43
N PHE A 112 -4.08 17.98 -1.57
CA PHE A 112 -3.74 17.17 -2.72
C PHE A 112 -2.61 16.17 -2.38
N THR A 113 -1.55 16.66 -1.76
CA THR A 113 -0.41 15.84 -1.32
C THR A 113 -0.82 14.77 -0.33
N LEU A 114 -1.66 15.11 0.65
CA LEU A 114 -2.16 14.13 1.63
C LEU A 114 -3.15 13.14 0.99
N PHE A 115 -3.96 13.55 0.03
CA PHE A 115 -4.93 12.67 -0.60
C PHE A 115 -4.26 11.63 -1.51
N PHE A 116 -3.23 12.02 -2.24
CA PHE A 116 -2.52 11.15 -3.19
C PHE A 116 -1.24 10.51 -2.64
N GLY A 117 -0.85 10.82 -1.40
CA GLY A 117 0.36 10.23 -0.80
C GLY A 117 1.67 10.79 -1.35
N LEU A 118 1.67 12.04 -1.83
CA LEU A 118 2.80 12.67 -2.50
C LEU A 118 3.81 13.33 -1.54
N GLY A 119 3.63 13.17 -0.23
CA GLY A 119 4.56 13.74 0.76
C GLY A 119 5.97 13.15 0.69
N ASN A 120 6.10 11.91 0.26
CA ASN A 120 7.35 11.27 -0.16
C ASN A 120 7.00 10.03 -1.00
N TYR A 121 7.92 9.58 -1.87
CA TYR A 121 7.68 8.53 -2.86
C TYR A 121 7.26 7.17 -2.25
N HIS A 122 7.65 6.85 -1.03
CA HIS A 122 7.28 5.59 -0.36
C HIS A 122 6.00 5.66 0.49
N ILE A 123 5.46 6.86 0.75
CA ILE A 123 4.31 7.05 1.65
C ILE A 123 2.97 6.72 0.96
N TYR A 124 2.91 6.75 -0.38
CA TYR A 124 1.69 6.42 -1.13
C TYR A 124 1.07 5.08 -0.73
N PHE A 125 1.90 4.11 -0.30
CA PHE A 125 1.45 2.80 0.17
C PHE A 125 0.46 2.91 1.34
N LEU A 126 0.69 3.84 2.28
CA LEU A 126 -0.20 4.05 3.43
C LEU A 126 -1.57 4.59 2.98
N VAL A 127 -1.60 5.42 1.93
CA VAL A 127 -2.86 5.90 1.33
C VAL A 127 -3.63 4.74 0.72
N ILE A 128 -2.99 3.88 -0.06
CA ILE A 128 -3.63 2.69 -0.64
C ILE A 128 -4.17 1.78 0.48
N LEU A 129 -3.40 1.59 1.55
CA LEU A 129 -3.83 0.80 2.70
C LEU A 129 -5.05 1.43 3.41
N MET A 130 -5.09 2.77 3.53
CA MET A 130 -6.26 3.47 4.07
C MET A 130 -7.50 3.30 3.19
N TRP A 131 -7.36 3.41 1.86
CA TRP A 131 -8.45 3.12 0.92
C TRP A 131 -8.94 1.67 1.05
N PHE A 132 -8.02 0.72 1.22
CA PHE A 132 -8.37 -0.68 1.46
C PHE A 132 -9.24 -0.86 2.71
N TYR A 133 -8.93 -0.14 3.80
CA TYR A 133 -9.74 -0.16 5.02
C TYR A 133 -11.07 0.58 4.87
N LEU A 134 -11.10 1.73 4.20
CA LEU A 134 -12.34 2.46 3.92
C LEU A 134 -13.33 1.61 3.10
N LEU A 135 -12.82 0.85 2.15
CA LEU A 135 -13.61 -0.03 1.29
C LEU A 135 -13.89 -1.41 1.91
N PHE A 136 -13.52 -1.63 3.18
CA PHE A 136 -13.69 -2.94 3.82
C PHE A 136 -15.13 -3.48 3.80
N PRO A 137 -16.21 -2.67 3.97
CA PRO A 137 -17.58 -3.17 3.80
C PRO A 137 -17.85 -3.71 2.39
N LEU A 138 -17.28 -3.07 1.36
CA LEU A 138 -17.37 -3.52 -0.03
C LEU A 138 -16.66 -4.87 -0.21
N TRP A 139 -15.44 -5.00 0.30
CA TRP A 139 -14.69 -6.26 0.25
C TRP A 139 -15.45 -7.40 0.94
N ARG A 140 -16.07 -7.14 2.09
CA ARG A 140 -16.91 -8.13 2.78
C ARG A 140 -18.11 -8.56 1.91
N SER A 141 -18.77 -7.62 1.24
CA SER A 141 -19.89 -7.91 0.33
C SER A 141 -19.43 -8.76 -0.86
N LEU A 142 -18.28 -8.42 -1.45
CA LEU A 142 -17.70 -9.19 -2.55
C LEU A 142 -17.33 -10.61 -2.10
N MET A 143 -16.69 -10.76 -0.93
CA MET A 143 -16.34 -12.08 -0.40
C MET A 143 -17.56 -12.97 -0.18
N LYS A 144 -18.66 -12.44 0.37
CA LYS A 144 -19.92 -13.19 0.51
C LYS A 144 -20.46 -13.69 -0.84
N LYS A 145 -20.40 -12.84 -1.88
CA LYS A 145 -20.80 -13.24 -3.24
C LYS A 145 -19.88 -14.32 -3.80
N MET A 146 -18.59 -14.20 -3.59
CA MET A 146 -17.60 -15.18 -4.05
C MET A 146 -17.77 -16.53 -3.36
N GLU A 147 -18.05 -16.55 -2.05
CA GLU A 147 -18.39 -17.79 -1.33
C GLU A 147 -19.64 -18.47 -1.93
N ALA A 148 -20.68 -17.69 -2.25
CA ALA A 148 -21.89 -18.22 -2.88
C ALA A 148 -21.67 -18.75 -4.30
N MET A 149 -20.70 -18.22 -5.04
CA MET A 149 -20.37 -18.64 -6.41
C MET A 149 -19.44 -19.86 -6.46
N GLY A 150 -18.78 -20.18 -5.36
CA GLY A 150 -17.79 -21.25 -5.26
C GLY A 150 -16.38 -20.84 -5.70
N LEU A 151 -15.39 -21.60 -5.21
CA LEU A 151 -13.98 -21.27 -5.32
C LEU A 151 -13.49 -21.10 -6.76
N TYR A 152 -13.76 -22.09 -7.61
CA TYR A 152 -13.20 -22.11 -8.98
C TYR A 152 -13.72 -20.95 -9.83
N LEU A 153 -15.04 -20.67 -9.75
CA LEU A 153 -15.64 -19.57 -10.51
C LEU A 153 -15.10 -18.22 -10.01
N SER A 154 -14.97 -18.06 -8.69
CA SER A 154 -14.41 -16.85 -8.07
C SER A 154 -12.96 -16.59 -8.49
N LEU A 155 -12.11 -17.61 -8.48
CA LEU A 155 -10.72 -17.51 -8.93
C LEU A 155 -10.64 -17.18 -10.43
N SER A 156 -11.49 -17.79 -11.26
CA SER A 156 -11.53 -17.51 -12.69
C SER A 156 -11.90 -16.05 -12.98
N ILE A 157 -12.89 -15.52 -12.26
CA ILE A 157 -13.30 -14.11 -12.41
C ILE A 157 -12.18 -13.18 -11.98
N LEU A 158 -11.51 -13.44 -10.85
CA LEU A 158 -10.38 -12.63 -10.38
C LEU A 158 -9.23 -12.65 -11.39
N PHE A 159 -8.91 -13.82 -11.94
CA PHE A 159 -7.85 -13.94 -12.93
C PHE A 159 -8.16 -13.18 -14.23
N ILE A 160 -9.41 -13.29 -14.73
CA ILE A 160 -9.85 -12.53 -15.92
C ILE A 160 -9.81 -11.02 -15.65
N LEU A 161 -10.25 -10.59 -14.46
CA LEU A 161 -10.20 -9.18 -14.06
C LEU A 161 -8.75 -8.68 -13.99
N GLU A 162 -7.83 -9.47 -13.44
CA GLU A 162 -6.40 -9.11 -13.38
C GLU A 162 -5.82 -8.94 -14.79
N LEU A 163 -6.08 -9.89 -15.69
CA LEU A 163 -5.64 -9.79 -17.09
C LEU A 163 -6.23 -8.56 -17.79
N PHE A 164 -7.50 -8.27 -17.57
CA PHE A 164 -8.15 -7.08 -18.12
C PHE A 164 -7.49 -5.81 -17.61
N LEU A 165 -7.30 -5.66 -16.29
CA LEU A 165 -6.66 -4.51 -15.68
C LEU A 165 -5.21 -4.35 -16.15
N TYR A 166 -4.48 -5.44 -16.30
CA TYR A 166 -3.14 -5.42 -16.86
C TYR A 166 -3.14 -4.86 -18.29
N ARG A 167 -4.05 -5.32 -19.15
CA ARG A 167 -4.18 -4.80 -20.53
C ARG A 167 -4.54 -3.32 -20.57
N VAL A 168 -5.49 -2.90 -19.76
CA VAL A 168 -5.91 -1.50 -19.63
C VAL A 168 -4.73 -0.64 -19.15
N SER A 169 -4.03 -1.05 -18.09
CA SER A 169 -2.85 -0.35 -17.59
C SER A 169 -1.77 -0.23 -18.64
N ALA A 170 -1.43 -1.31 -19.35
CA ALA A 170 -0.44 -1.29 -20.41
C ALA A 170 -0.81 -0.31 -21.53
N HIS A 171 -2.10 -0.23 -21.87
CA HIS A 171 -2.58 0.73 -22.88
C HIS A 171 -2.40 2.19 -22.44
N PHE A 172 -2.76 2.52 -21.18
CA PHE A 172 -2.59 3.89 -20.66
C PHE A 172 -1.12 4.33 -20.55
N TRP A 173 -0.20 3.41 -20.26
CA TRP A 173 1.23 3.73 -20.15
C TRP A 173 1.97 3.70 -21.50
N ALA A 174 1.39 3.09 -22.54
CA ALA A 174 1.97 3.04 -23.88
C ALA A 174 1.73 4.34 -24.69
N TYR A 175 0.79 5.18 -24.26
CA TYR A 175 0.46 6.44 -24.90
C TYR A 175 0.58 7.58 -23.87
N PRO A 176 1.78 8.18 -23.71
CA PRO A 176 1.99 9.33 -22.85
C PRO A 176 1.30 10.59 -23.38
#